data_0ef7ad930b661e41893d9730ecbf5755
#
_entry.id   0ef7ad930b661e41893d9730ecbf5755
#
_cell.length_a   1.000
_cell.length_b   1.000
_cell.length_c   1.000
_cell.angle_alpha   90.00
_cell.angle_beta   90.00
_cell.angle_gamma   90.00
#
_symmetry.space_group_name_H-M   'P 1'
#
loop_
_entity.id
_entity.type
_entity.pdbx_description
1 polymer ?
#
loop_
_entity_poly.entity_id
_entity_poly.type
_entity_poly.pdbx_seq_one_letter_code
_entity_poly.pdbx_strand_id
1 'polypeptide(L)'
;MVKNYIKNKNLDGLYDPSFEHDACGLGFVANIKGVKSHKIIQDGIKILENLEHRGATGADPLVGDGAGMLLQIPHEFFENECKNLKFQLPNEGNYGIGVFFMPQDNQIVEKLTQIIEETCSSEKIEILGWRDVPTDNSCLSLDRDIKKAEPVHFQLFIKKSDDLSQDEFERKLFVLRKCISNDVI
;
A
#
# COMPACT_ATOMS: atom_id res chain seq x y z
N MET A 1 -21.74 -27.48 4.22
CA MET A 1 -22.12 -28.24 5.41
C MET A 1 -21.63 -27.66 6.75
N VAL A 2 -20.85 -26.58 6.75
CA VAL A 2 -20.30 -25.95 7.97
C VAL A 2 -21.28 -24.91 8.59
N LYS A 3 -22.16 -24.30 7.80
CA LYS A 3 -23.10 -23.27 8.27
C LYS A 3 -24.17 -23.71 9.28
N ASN A 4 -24.39 -24.99 9.45
CA ASN A 4 -25.45 -25.49 10.36
C ASN A 4 -24.94 -25.90 11.75
N TYR A 5 -23.62 -25.90 11.99
CA TYR A 5 -23.08 -26.30 13.30
C TYR A 5 -23.07 -25.19 14.35
N ILE A 6 -23.15 -23.94 13.91
CA ILE A 6 -23.00 -22.75 14.78
C ILE A 6 -24.35 -22.26 15.32
N LYS A 7 -25.47 -22.73 14.79
CA LYS A 7 -26.80 -22.18 15.11
C LYS A 7 -27.39 -22.56 16.48
N ASN A 8 -26.71 -23.36 17.28
CA ASN A 8 -27.29 -23.90 18.54
C ASN A 8 -26.34 -23.86 19.75
N LYS A 9 -25.38 -22.94 19.81
CA LYS A 9 -24.70 -22.69 21.08
C LYS A 9 -25.18 -21.32 21.59
N ASN A 10 -25.85 -21.31 22.73
CA ASN A 10 -25.98 -20.11 23.57
C ASN A 10 -24.56 -19.59 23.79
N LEU A 11 -24.24 -18.49 23.13
CA LEU A 11 -22.94 -17.84 23.25
C LEU A 11 -23.01 -17.01 24.53
N ASP A 12 -22.61 -17.63 25.65
CA ASP A 12 -22.38 -16.92 26.91
C ASP A 12 -21.03 -16.19 26.77
N GLY A 13 -21.05 -14.94 26.25
CA GLY A 13 -19.82 -14.16 26.11
C GLY A 13 -19.94 -13.05 25.08
N LEU A 14 -18.86 -12.30 24.93
CA LEU A 14 -18.74 -11.18 23.98
C LEU A 14 -18.43 -11.60 22.55
N TYR A 15 -18.24 -12.91 22.29
CA TYR A 15 -17.96 -13.43 20.97
C TYR A 15 -19.24 -13.52 20.14
N ASP A 16 -19.26 -12.84 19.01
CA ASP A 16 -20.33 -12.92 18.00
C ASP A 16 -19.74 -13.46 16.69
N PRO A 17 -20.15 -14.66 16.25
CA PRO A 17 -19.61 -15.23 15.01
C PRO A 17 -19.96 -14.46 13.74
N SER A 18 -20.88 -13.49 13.80
CA SER A 18 -21.15 -12.60 12.67
C SER A 18 -20.00 -11.64 12.38
N PHE A 19 -19.14 -11.39 13.38
CA PHE A 19 -17.91 -10.61 13.23
C PHE A 19 -16.70 -11.44 12.83
N GLU A 20 -16.84 -12.76 12.70
CA GLU A 20 -15.75 -13.62 12.26
C GLU A 20 -15.54 -13.46 10.77
N HIS A 21 -14.40 -12.88 10.41
CA HIS A 21 -13.91 -12.75 9.05
C HIS A 21 -12.78 -13.74 8.79
N ASP A 22 -12.39 -13.86 7.53
CA ASP A 22 -11.30 -14.73 7.13
C ASP A 22 -10.02 -14.43 7.91
N ALA A 23 -9.27 -15.48 8.23
CA ALA A 23 -8.11 -15.35 9.08
C ALA A 23 -6.96 -14.64 8.37
N CYS A 24 -6.52 -13.50 8.91
CA CYS A 24 -5.31 -12.82 8.49
C CYS A 24 -4.10 -13.32 9.27
N GLY A 25 -2.91 -13.24 8.65
CA GLY A 25 -1.64 -13.39 9.32
C GLY A 25 -0.95 -12.04 9.46
N LEU A 26 -0.41 -11.74 10.63
CA LEU A 26 0.35 -10.53 10.90
C LEU A 26 1.63 -10.88 11.64
N GLY A 27 2.73 -10.24 11.27
CA GLY A 27 3.98 -10.32 11.99
C GLY A 27 4.73 -8.99 11.94
N PHE A 28 5.70 -8.82 12.81
CA PHE A 28 6.56 -7.65 12.78
C PHE A 28 8.00 -8.00 13.11
N VAL A 29 8.93 -7.19 12.63
CA VAL A 29 10.34 -7.23 12.96
C VAL A 29 10.83 -5.81 13.22
N ALA A 30 11.63 -5.64 14.27
CA ALA A 30 12.19 -4.34 14.62
C ALA A 30 13.62 -4.47 15.12
N ASN A 31 14.44 -3.49 14.80
CA ASN A 31 15.76 -3.33 15.40
C ASN A 31 15.64 -2.44 16.65
N ILE A 32 15.88 -3.01 17.84
CA ILE A 32 15.73 -2.30 19.13
C ILE A 32 16.67 -1.07 19.21
N LYS A 33 17.81 -1.11 18.51
CA LYS A 33 18.77 0.01 18.48
C LYS A 33 18.44 1.06 17.39
N GLY A 34 17.38 0.87 16.62
CA GLY A 34 16.99 1.77 15.52
C GLY A 34 17.95 1.77 14.32
N VAL A 35 18.84 0.78 14.21
CA VAL A 35 19.79 0.69 13.10
C VAL A 35 19.08 0.18 11.86
N LYS A 36 19.05 1.01 10.82
CA LYS A 36 18.47 0.65 9.50
C LYS A 36 19.32 -0.46 8.85
N SER A 37 18.69 -1.48 8.31
CA SER A 37 19.38 -2.51 7.54
C SER A 37 18.43 -3.22 6.58
N HIS A 38 18.96 -3.64 5.43
CA HIS A 38 18.22 -4.44 4.46
C HIS A 38 17.80 -5.81 5.03
N LYS A 39 18.50 -6.30 6.06
CA LYS A 39 18.12 -7.54 6.74
C LYS A 39 16.73 -7.49 7.34
N ILE A 40 16.29 -6.34 7.85
CA ILE A 40 14.92 -6.17 8.38
C ILE A 40 13.88 -6.42 7.28
N ILE A 41 14.15 -5.97 6.06
CA ILE A 41 13.27 -6.21 4.91
C ILE A 41 13.21 -7.70 4.59
N GLN A 42 14.38 -8.37 4.53
CA GLN A 42 14.45 -9.81 4.30
C GLN A 42 13.71 -10.62 5.39
N ASP A 43 13.88 -10.23 6.65
CA ASP A 43 13.19 -10.86 7.77
C ASP A 43 11.66 -10.60 7.69
N GLY A 44 11.24 -9.43 7.23
CA GLY A 44 9.83 -9.11 6.97
C GLY A 44 9.24 -9.98 5.85
N ILE A 45 9.95 -10.16 4.74
CA ILE A 45 9.55 -11.07 3.66
C ILE A 45 9.44 -12.50 4.20
N LYS A 46 10.41 -12.93 5.01
CA LYS A 46 10.38 -14.27 5.62
C LYS A 46 9.19 -14.49 6.54
N ILE A 47 8.72 -13.45 7.23
CA ILE A 47 7.47 -13.52 7.99
C ILE A 47 6.29 -13.78 7.07
N LEU A 48 6.18 -13.05 5.95
CA LEU A 48 5.09 -13.25 4.97
C LEU A 48 5.11 -14.68 4.41
N GLU A 49 6.26 -15.20 4.01
CA GLU A 49 6.41 -16.60 3.57
C GLU A 49 5.95 -17.60 4.65
N ASN A 50 6.31 -17.37 5.90
CA ASN A 50 5.91 -18.24 7.00
C ASN A 50 4.40 -18.17 7.32
N LEU A 51 3.73 -17.12 6.87
CA LEU A 51 2.29 -16.92 7.02
C LEU A 51 1.46 -17.45 5.84
N GLU A 52 2.06 -18.11 4.85
CA GLU A 52 1.38 -18.68 3.69
C GLU A 52 0.16 -19.55 4.09
N HIS A 53 0.28 -20.34 5.18
CA HIS A 53 -0.80 -21.17 5.71
C HIS A 53 -1.99 -20.38 6.27
N ARG A 54 -1.87 -19.04 6.36
CA ARG A 54 -2.93 -18.13 6.81
C ARG A 54 -3.57 -17.36 5.64
N GLY A 55 -3.02 -17.50 4.44
CA GLY A 55 -3.56 -16.92 3.22
C GLY A 55 -4.65 -17.80 2.61
N ALA A 56 -5.47 -17.19 1.75
CA ALA A 56 -6.41 -17.90 0.91
C ALA A 56 -5.96 -17.81 -0.55
N THR A 57 -6.24 -18.85 -1.32
CA THR A 57 -6.07 -18.86 -2.78
C THR A 57 -7.43 -19.01 -3.43
N GLY A 58 -7.58 -18.37 -4.61
CA GLY A 58 -8.77 -18.54 -5.43
C GLY A 58 -8.82 -19.86 -6.18
N ALA A 59 -9.56 -19.88 -7.28
CA ALA A 59 -9.61 -21.05 -8.18
C ALA A 59 -8.25 -21.31 -8.83
N ASP A 60 -7.42 -20.28 -9.02
CA ASP A 60 -6.04 -20.38 -9.47
C ASP A 60 -5.11 -20.33 -8.24
N PRO A 61 -4.33 -21.40 -7.98
CA PRO A 61 -3.39 -21.45 -6.85
C PRO A 61 -2.29 -20.38 -6.88
N LEU A 62 -2.04 -19.75 -8.04
CA LEU A 62 -1.06 -18.68 -8.21
C LEU A 62 -1.61 -17.31 -7.85
N VAL A 63 -2.92 -17.21 -7.54
CA VAL A 63 -3.60 -15.97 -7.19
C VAL A 63 -4.15 -16.07 -5.78
N GLY A 64 -3.50 -15.38 -4.86
CA GLY A 64 -3.90 -15.29 -3.45
C GLY A 64 -4.68 -14.03 -3.15
N ASP A 65 -5.07 -13.90 -1.89
CA ASP A 65 -5.76 -12.73 -1.32
C ASP A 65 -4.83 -11.53 -1.08
N GLY A 66 -3.55 -11.69 -1.38
CA GLY A 66 -2.53 -10.65 -1.30
C GLY A 66 -1.69 -10.69 -0.04
N ALA A 67 -0.53 -10.08 -0.14
CA ALA A 67 0.40 -9.89 0.98
C ALA A 67 1.06 -8.53 0.85
N GLY A 68 1.45 -7.93 1.95
CA GLY A 68 2.09 -6.63 1.94
C GLY A 68 2.96 -6.40 3.17
N MET A 69 3.84 -5.43 3.06
CA MET A 69 4.74 -5.04 4.13
C MET A 69 4.71 -3.53 4.32
N LEU A 70 4.53 -3.10 5.56
CA LEU A 70 4.69 -1.70 5.95
C LEU A 70 6.09 -1.50 6.51
N LEU A 71 6.80 -0.53 5.99
CA LEU A 71 8.16 -0.19 6.42
C LEU A 71 8.38 1.32 6.45
N GLN A 72 9.45 1.75 7.12
CA GLN A 72 9.90 3.12 7.04
C GLN A 72 10.35 3.44 5.61
N ILE A 73 10.15 4.69 5.19
CA ILE A 73 10.57 5.15 3.86
C ILE A 73 12.09 4.93 3.71
N PRO A 74 12.53 4.11 2.73
CA PRO A 74 13.95 3.87 2.49
C PRO A 74 14.54 5.05 1.70
N HIS A 75 14.94 6.11 2.41
CA HIS A 75 15.35 7.39 1.82
C HIS A 75 16.46 7.23 0.78
N GLU A 76 17.55 6.53 1.11
CA GLU A 76 18.69 6.32 0.18
C GLU A 76 18.27 5.62 -1.12
N PHE A 77 17.36 4.66 -1.03
CA PHE A 77 16.79 3.98 -2.20
C PHE A 77 16.05 4.97 -3.09
N PHE A 78 15.12 5.74 -2.52
CA PHE A 78 14.34 6.70 -3.30
C PHE A 78 15.16 7.88 -3.79
N GLU A 79 16.17 8.32 -3.06
CA GLU A 79 17.10 9.33 -3.55
C GLU A 79 17.80 8.88 -4.84
N ASN A 80 18.22 7.62 -4.90
CA ASN A 80 18.84 7.06 -6.11
C ASN A 80 17.83 6.88 -7.26
N GLU A 81 16.63 6.41 -6.98
CA GLU A 81 15.56 6.29 -7.98
C GLU A 81 15.17 7.66 -8.57
N CYS A 82 14.98 8.67 -7.72
CA CYS A 82 14.55 9.99 -8.13
C CYS A 82 15.60 10.74 -8.99
N LYS A 83 16.89 10.41 -8.86
CA LYS A 83 17.93 10.93 -9.78
C LYS A 83 17.62 10.61 -11.25
N ASN A 84 17.00 9.45 -11.50
CA ASN A 84 16.60 9.03 -12.85
C ASN A 84 15.26 9.65 -13.28
N LEU A 85 14.44 10.11 -12.34
CA LEU A 85 13.08 10.62 -12.55
C LEU A 85 13.03 12.15 -12.72
N LYS A 86 14.16 12.83 -12.79
CA LYS A 86 14.30 14.28 -13.03
C LYS A 86 13.72 15.18 -11.91
N PHE A 87 13.55 14.68 -10.70
CA PHE A 87 13.24 15.48 -9.52
C PHE A 87 14.14 15.11 -8.35
N GLN A 88 14.31 16.03 -7.42
CA GLN A 88 15.14 15.82 -6.24
C GLN A 88 14.25 15.63 -5.02
N LEU A 89 14.59 14.64 -4.20
CA LEU A 89 13.95 14.48 -2.89
C LEU A 89 14.52 15.48 -1.89
N PRO A 90 13.65 16.09 -1.06
CA PRO A 90 14.10 16.78 0.15
C PRO A 90 14.78 15.81 1.12
N ASN A 91 15.39 16.38 2.17
CA ASN A 91 15.95 15.56 3.26
C ASN A 91 14.91 14.59 3.85
N GLU A 92 15.39 13.49 4.42
CA GLU A 92 14.56 12.50 5.10
C GLU A 92 13.58 13.16 6.09
N GLY A 93 12.32 12.74 6.09
CA GLY A 93 11.25 13.32 6.90
C GLY A 93 10.56 14.55 6.29
N ASN A 94 11.08 15.14 5.22
CA ASN A 94 10.51 16.35 4.59
C ASN A 94 9.71 16.04 3.31
N TYR A 95 9.29 14.80 3.12
CA TYR A 95 8.42 14.39 2.03
C TYR A 95 7.57 13.19 2.45
N GLY A 96 6.49 12.97 1.71
CA GLY A 96 5.62 11.80 1.83
C GLY A 96 5.53 11.05 0.51
N ILE A 97 5.13 9.79 0.58
CA ILE A 97 4.92 8.94 -0.60
C ILE A 97 3.53 8.34 -0.52
N GLY A 98 2.72 8.57 -1.55
CA GLY A 98 1.46 7.86 -1.78
C GLY A 98 1.66 6.71 -2.76
N VAL A 99 1.07 5.54 -2.49
CA VAL A 99 1.04 4.42 -3.43
C VAL A 99 -0.38 4.30 -3.99
N PHE A 100 -0.48 4.22 -5.30
CA PHE A 100 -1.74 4.15 -6.03
C PHE A 100 -1.80 2.87 -6.85
N PHE A 101 -2.93 2.18 -6.75
CA PHE A 101 -3.29 1.03 -7.57
C PHE A 101 -4.32 1.51 -8.59
N MET A 102 -3.92 1.63 -9.83
CA MET A 102 -4.74 2.20 -10.90
C MET A 102 -5.13 1.14 -11.93
N PRO A 103 -6.25 1.32 -12.65
CA PRO A 103 -6.61 0.44 -13.74
C PRO A 103 -5.58 0.51 -14.89
N GLN A 104 -5.59 -0.47 -15.79
CA GLN A 104 -4.69 -0.52 -16.94
C GLN A 104 -5.08 0.43 -18.07
N ASP A 105 -6.29 1.00 -18.06
CA ASP A 105 -6.76 1.93 -19.07
C ASP A 105 -6.09 3.30 -18.91
N ASN A 106 -5.25 3.67 -19.88
CA ASN A 106 -4.49 4.91 -19.85
C ASN A 106 -5.38 6.16 -19.75
N GLN A 107 -6.56 6.15 -20.37
CA GLN A 107 -7.46 7.31 -20.32
C GLN A 107 -8.05 7.49 -18.90
N ILE A 108 -8.30 6.38 -18.22
CA ILE A 108 -8.74 6.42 -16.83
C ILE A 108 -7.59 6.85 -15.93
N VAL A 109 -6.38 6.31 -16.15
CA VAL A 109 -5.19 6.71 -15.39
C VAL A 109 -4.93 8.21 -15.50
N GLU A 110 -4.99 8.77 -16.73
CA GLU A 110 -4.82 10.21 -16.94
C GLU A 110 -5.85 11.05 -16.15
N LYS A 111 -7.13 10.66 -16.18
CA LYS A 111 -8.18 11.34 -15.42
C LYS A 111 -7.96 11.24 -13.91
N LEU A 112 -7.60 10.06 -13.40
CA LEU A 112 -7.32 9.85 -11.99
C LEU A 112 -6.12 10.67 -11.53
N THR A 113 -5.06 10.70 -12.34
CA THR A 113 -3.87 11.51 -12.08
C THR A 113 -4.24 12.99 -12.00
N GLN A 114 -5.05 13.49 -12.93
CA GLN A 114 -5.51 14.87 -12.89
C GLN A 114 -6.31 15.18 -11.61
N ILE A 115 -7.25 14.33 -11.21
CA ILE A 115 -8.02 14.50 -9.97
C ILE A 115 -7.08 14.56 -8.75
N ILE A 116 -6.10 13.65 -8.69
CA ILE A 116 -5.12 13.59 -7.59
C ILE A 116 -4.30 14.90 -7.54
N GLU A 117 -3.84 15.38 -8.68
CA GLU A 117 -3.04 16.62 -8.77
C GLU A 117 -3.88 17.86 -8.41
N GLU A 118 -5.14 17.92 -8.86
CA GLU A 118 -6.08 18.98 -8.48
C GLU A 118 -6.36 18.96 -6.97
N THR A 119 -6.55 17.77 -6.38
CA THR A 119 -6.74 17.62 -4.93
C THR A 119 -5.49 18.05 -4.16
N CYS A 120 -4.29 17.65 -4.59
CA CYS A 120 -3.04 18.12 -4.00
C CYS A 120 -2.93 19.65 -4.04
N SER A 121 -3.29 20.24 -5.18
CA SER A 121 -3.27 21.69 -5.35
C SER A 121 -4.26 22.41 -4.43
N SER A 122 -5.49 21.89 -4.30
CA SER A 122 -6.52 22.45 -3.42
C SER A 122 -6.11 22.38 -1.95
N GLU A 123 -5.42 21.32 -1.56
CA GLU A 123 -4.85 21.12 -0.22
C GLU A 123 -3.51 21.86 -0.02
N LYS A 124 -3.03 22.62 -1.02
CA LYS A 124 -1.75 23.33 -0.99
C LYS A 124 -0.56 22.43 -0.70
N ILE A 125 -0.52 21.28 -1.36
CA ILE A 125 0.56 20.31 -1.27
C ILE A 125 1.37 20.34 -2.57
N GLU A 126 2.68 20.54 -2.44
CA GLU A 126 3.60 20.52 -3.57
C GLU A 126 3.90 19.09 -3.99
N ILE A 127 3.64 18.78 -5.26
CA ILE A 127 4.01 17.49 -5.88
C ILE A 127 5.46 17.59 -6.35
N LEU A 128 6.28 16.63 -5.96
CA LEU A 128 7.66 16.49 -6.43
C LEU A 128 7.71 15.70 -7.74
N GLY A 129 6.92 14.65 -7.86
CA GLY A 129 6.86 13.83 -9.06
C GLY A 129 6.19 12.49 -8.85
N TRP A 130 6.05 11.77 -9.96
CA TRP A 130 5.50 10.42 -10.03
C TRP A 130 6.58 9.40 -10.37
N ARG A 131 6.39 8.18 -9.91
CA ARG A 131 7.21 7.01 -10.22
C ARG A 131 6.34 5.82 -10.57
N ASP A 132 6.61 5.20 -11.69
CA ASP A 132 6.08 3.90 -12.02
C ASP A 132 6.76 2.84 -11.15
N VAL A 133 5.99 2.00 -10.49
CA VAL A 133 6.55 0.91 -9.69
C VAL A 133 6.78 -0.29 -10.61
N PRO A 134 8.02 -0.76 -10.77
CA PRO A 134 8.28 -1.95 -11.56
C PRO A 134 7.65 -3.17 -10.89
N THR A 135 6.93 -3.95 -11.68
CA THR A 135 6.30 -5.20 -11.25
C THR A 135 6.78 -6.35 -12.13
N ASP A 136 6.92 -7.54 -11.54
CA ASP A 136 7.17 -8.78 -12.26
C ASP A 136 5.97 -9.72 -12.09
N ASN A 137 5.19 -9.86 -13.15
CA ASN A 137 4.03 -10.73 -13.20
C ASN A 137 4.28 -12.04 -13.96
N SER A 138 5.54 -12.39 -14.19
CA SER A 138 5.93 -13.61 -14.92
C SER A 138 5.49 -14.90 -14.22
N CYS A 139 5.30 -14.84 -12.90
CA CYS A 139 4.81 -15.96 -12.09
C CYS A 139 3.28 -16.13 -12.12
N LEU A 140 2.53 -15.13 -12.62
CA LEU A 140 1.08 -15.22 -12.67
C LEU A 140 0.60 -16.14 -13.79
N SER A 141 -0.57 -16.74 -13.59
CA SER A 141 -1.25 -17.53 -14.61
C SER A 141 -1.42 -16.75 -15.91
N LEU A 142 -1.39 -17.47 -17.03
CA LEU A 142 -1.71 -16.93 -18.35
C LEU A 142 -3.20 -16.59 -18.51
N ASP A 143 -4.01 -16.76 -17.48
CA ASP A 143 -5.42 -16.42 -17.49
C ASP A 143 -5.62 -14.95 -17.84
N ARG A 144 -6.40 -14.70 -18.90
CA ARG A 144 -6.63 -13.35 -19.41
C ARG A 144 -7.39 -12.47 -18.43
N ASP A 145 -8.26 -13.05 -17.62
CA ASP A 145 -9.09 -12.28 -16.69
C ASP A 145 -8.28 -11.82 -15.46
N ILE A 146 -7.34 -12.65 -15.00
CA ILE A 146 -6.37 -12.27 -13.97
C ILE A 146 -5.50 -11.10 -14.44
N LYS A 147 -4.94 -11.19 -15.65
CA LYS A 147 -4.11 -10.12 -16.23
C LYS A 147 -4.85 -8.82 -16.46
N LYS A 148 -6.14 -8.87 -16.75
CA LYS A 148 -6.98 -7.66 -16.90
C LYS A 148 -7.29 -7.01 -15.55
N ALA A 149 -7.36 -7.80 -14.49
CA ALA A 149 -7.64 -7.31 -13.14
C ALA A 149 -6.39 -6.77 -12.42
N GLU A 150 -5.19 -7.06 -12.95
CA GLU A 150 -3.93 -6.59 -12.37
C GLU A 150 -3.87 -5.05 -12.41
N PRO A 151 -3.65 -4.37 -11.27
CA PRO A 151 -3.51 -2.92 -11.25
C PRO A 151 -2.13 -2.49 -11.75
N VAL A 152 -2.05 -1.27 -12.27
CA VAL A 152 -0.79 -0.56 -12.47
C VAL A 152 -0.46 0.21 -11.20
N HIS A 153 0.82 0.19 -10.79
CA HIS A 153 1.24 0.77 -9.53
C HIS A 153 2.05 2.04 -9.74
N PHE A 154 1.61 3.12 -9.07
CA PHE A 154 2.29 4.41 -9.09
C PHE A 154 2.65 4.87 -7.70
N GLN A 155 3.74 5.60 -7.59
CA GLN A 155 4.13 6.33 -6.39
C GLN A 155 4.13 7.82 -6.68
N LEU A 156 3.43 8.57 -5.83
CA LEU A 156 3.42 10.03 -5.83
C LEU A 156 4.30 10.53 -4.70
N PHE A 157 5.26 11.38 -5.02
CA PHE A 157 6.13 12.04 -4.05
C PHE A 157 5.64 13.47 -3.83
N ILE A 158 5.43 13.83 -2.58
CA ILE A 158 4.95 15.14 -2.16
C ILE A 158 5.86 15.75 -1.12
N LYS A 159 6.04 17.07 -1.17
CA LYS A 159 6.93 17.80 -0.27
C LYS A 159 6.20 18.25 0.99
N LYS A 160 6.88 18.14 2.12
CA LYS A 160 6.44 18.81 3.34
C LYS A 160 6.73 20.31 3.22
N SER A 161 5.73 21.14 3.48
CA SER A 161 5.93 22.58 3.57
C SER A 161 6.77 22.95 4.81
N ASP A 162 7.63 23.95 4.67
CA ASP A 162 8.60 24.33 5.71
C ASP A 162 7.94 24.89 6.97
N ASP A 163 6.69 25.37 6.85
CA ASP A 163 5.90 25.90 7.95
C ASP A 163 5.19 24.82 8.79
N LEU A 164 5.20 23.55 8.35
CA LEU A 164 4.55 22.47 9.04
C LEU A 164 5.51 21.70 9.96
N SER A 165 5.07 21.44 11.20
CA SER A 165 5.69 20.43 12.04
C SER A 165 5.49 19.02 11.45
N GLN A 166 6.20 18.02 11.97
CA GLN A 166 6.05 16.64 11.50
C GLN A 166 4.61 16.12 11.73
N ASP A 167 4.06 16.37 12.91
CA ASP A 167 2.71 15.94 13.28
C ASP A 167 1.61 16.60 12.41
N GLU A 168 1.81 17.85 12.03
CA GLU A 168 0.89 18.56 11.13
C GLU A 168 0.99 17.99 9.73
N PHE A 169 2.19 17.68 9.27
CA PHE A 169 2.38 17.04 7.98
C PHE A 169 1.73 15.66 7.92
N GLU A 170 1.93 14.81 8.93
CA GLU A 170 1.28 13.49 9.01
C GLU A 170 -0.27 13.60 8.98
N ARG A 171 -0.84 14.55 9.73
CA ARG A 171 -2.29 14.83 9.67
C ARG A 171 -2.72 15.26 8.27
N LYS A 172 -1.91 16.10 7.61
CA LYS A 172 -2.20 16.59 6.27
C LYS A 172 -2.15 15.45 5.24
N LEU A 173 -1.20 14.53 5.34
CA LEU A 173 -1.14 13.32 4.52
C LEU A 173 -2.40 12.46 4.68
N PHE A 174 -2.86 12.30 5.93
CA PHE A 174 -4.10 11.55 6.20
C PHE A 174 -5.32 12.22 5.57
N VAL A 175 -5.45 13.55 5.71
CA VAL A 175 -6.55 14.32 5.11
C VAL A 175 -6.50 14.21 3.59
N LEU A 176 -5.32 14.45 2.97
CA LEU A 176 -5.12 14.34 1.53
C LEU A 176 -5.58 12.99 1.01
N ARG A 177 -5.15 11.89 1.65
CA ARG A 177 -5.57 10.54 1.28
C ARG A 177 -7.09 10.38 1.29
N LYS A 178 -7.77 10.97 2.29
CA LYS A 178 -9.23 10.91 2.39
C LYS A 178 -9.92 11.75 1.33
N CYS A 179 -9.41 12.95 1.03
CA CYS A 179 -9.92 13.80 -0.04
C CYS A 179 -9.80 13.08 -1.39
N ILE A 180 -8.62 12.59 -1.74
CA ILE A 180 -8.40 11.83 -2.98
C ILE A 180 -9.37 10.64 -3.06
N SER A 181 -9.54 9.87 -1.98
CA SER A 181 -10.46 8.73 -1.99
C SER A 181 -11.92 9.14 -2.23
N ASN A 182 -12.32 10.31 -1.77
CA ASN A 182 -13.68 10.81 -1.98
C ASN A 182 -13.89 11.38 -3.39
N ASP A 183 -12.86 11.98 -3.97
CA ASP A 183 -12.94 12.63 -5.29
C ASP A 183 -12.88 11.62 -6.44
N VAL A 184 -12.37 10.41 -6.16
CA VAL A 184 -12.22 9.32 -7.14
C VAL A 184 -13.45 8.39 -7.19
N ILE A 185 -14.27 8.34 -6.14
CA ILE A 185 -15.49 7.52 -6.07
C ILE A 185 -16.67 8.24 -6.69
#